data_7bd70ea507aa6297b8968682809a1ca6
#
_entry.id   7bd70ea507aa6297b8968682809a1ca6
#
_cell.length_a   1.000
_cell.length_b   1.000
_cell.length_c   1.000
_cell.angle_alpha   90.00
_cell.angle_beta   90.00
_cell.angle_gamma   90.00
#
_symmetry.space_group_name_H-M   'P 1'
#
loop_
_entity.id
_entity.type
_entity.pdbx_description
1 polymer ?
#
loop_
_entity_poly.entity_id
_entity_poly.type
_entity_poly.pdbx_seq_one_letter_code
_entity_poly.pdbx_strand_id
1 'polypeptide(L)'
;MKKIAFFGIMALTVSCFTATAQNKKSMKKVLFVVTSHDKLGNTGEKTGFWTEELAAPYYELLDKGVAIDIATPQGGQPPIDPKSEDPTAATEDTKRFDADTQLLAKLKNTKKLADVKESDYDAVFYPGGHGPLWDLATDTNSSALIEAFYTNKKPVAFVCHSPAVLKNVKVNGEFLVKGKKITGFSNTEEAAVGLTDVVPFLLENALQANGATYSKVADWQPYAVEDGLLITGQNPASSKLVAQKLLTQLNSKK
;
A
#
# COMPACT_ATOMS: atom_id res chain seq x y z
N MET A 1 -26.63 -51.76 73.66
CA MET A 1 -27.12 -51.05 72.45
C MET A 1 -26.04 -50.07 72.02
N LYS A 2 -25.21 -50.43 70.98
CA LYS A 2 -24.14 -49.59 70.48
C LYS A 2 -24.62 -48.78 69.28
N LYS A 3 -24.54 -47.47 69.37
CA LYS A 3 -24.83 -46.55 68.27
C LYS A 3 -23.58 -46.37 67.40
N ILE A 4 -23.71 -46.76 66.11
CA ILE A 4 -22.66 -46.53 65.10
C ILE A 4 -22.98 -45.20 64.43
N ALA A 5 -22.03 -44.25 64.51
CA ALA A 5 -22.12 -42.96 63.80
C ALA A 5 -21.44 -43.10 62.43
N PHE A 6 -22.17 -42.84 61.34
CA PHE A 6 -21.64 -42.80 59.99
C PHE A 6 -21.12 -41.35 59.70
N PHE A 7 -19.85 -41.21 59.47
CA PHE A 7 -19.24 -39.98 59.00
C PHE A 7 -19.22 -40.00 57.46
N GLY A 8 -20.02 -39.17 56.82
CA GLY A 8 -20.01 -39.00 55.38
C GLY A 8 -18.90 -38.03 54.99
N ILE A 9 -17.94 -38.51 54.23
CA ILE A 9 -16.87 -37.66 53.62
C ILE A 9 -17.42 -37.07 52.32
N MET A 10 -17.66 -35.77 52.30
CA MET A 10 -18.08 -35.02 51.14
C MET A 10 -16.80 -34.60 50.38
N ALA A 11 -16.51 -35.30 49.25
CA ALA A 11 -15.40 -34.96 48.38
C ALA A 11 -15.76 -33.72 47.51
N LEU A 12 -15.10 -32.60 47.78
CA LEU A 12 -15.21 -31.38 47.01
C LEU A 12 -14.34 -31.53 45.73
N THR A 13 -14.95 -31.78 44.58
CA THR A 13 -14.24 -31.74 43.28
C THR A 13 -14.05 -30.32 42.83
N VAL A 14 -12.83 -29.79 42.95
CA VAL A 14 -12.46 -28.50 42.38
C VAL A 14 -12.23 -28.68 40.86
N SER A 15 -13.19 -28.29 40.05
CA SER A 15 -13.03 -28.23 38.60
C SER A 15 -12.17 -27.01 38.24
N CYS A 16 -10.89 -27.24 37.93
CA CYS A 16 -10.02 -26.21 37.32
C CYS A 16 -10.51 -25.92 35.88
N PHE A 17 -11.24 -24.85 35.68
CA PHE A 17 -11.43 -24.30 34.34
C PHE A 17 -10.11 -23.66 33.87
N THR A 18 -9.38 -24.37 33.04
CA THR A 18 -8.26 -23.77 32.28
C THR A 18 -8.86 -22.88 31.20
N ALA A 19 -8.91 -21.57 31.45
CA ALA A 19 -9.23 -20.59 30.42
C ALA A 19 -8.08 -20.61 29.40
N THR A 20 -8.26 -21.26 28.26
CA THR A 20 -7.39 -21.10 27.11
C THR A 20 -7.52 -19.66 26.63
N ALA A 21 -6.52 -18.83 26.95
CA ALA A 21 -6.39 -17.50 26.35
C ALA A 21 -6.27 -17.68 24.84
N GLN A 22 -7.37 -17.50 24.13
CA GLN A 22 -7.39 -17.43 22.68
C GLN A 22 -6.57 -16.20 22.30
N ASN A 23 -5.36 -16.43 21.78
CA ASN A 23 -4.45 -15.39 21.32
C ASN A 23 -5.14 -14.67 20.16
N LYS A 24 -5.89 -13.58 20.45
CA LYS A 24 -6.61 -12.78 19.47
C LYS A 24 -5.53 -12.14 18.61
N LYS A 25 -5.24 -12.74 17.42
CA LYS A 25 -4.29 -12.18 16.45
C LYS A 25 -4.69 -10.71 16.24
N SER A 26 -3.82 -9.76 16.58
CA SER A 26 -4.09 -8.35 16.38
C SER A 26 -4.38 -8.11 14.91
N MET A 27 -5.44 -7.36 14.63
CA MET A 27 -5.83 -7.01 13.27
C MET A 27 -4.70 -6.19 12.64
N LYS A 28 -4.20 -6.66 11.48
CA LYS A 28 -3.17 -5.94 10.73
C LYS A 28 -3.72 -4.64 10.18
N LYS A 29 -2.88 -3.60 10.14
CA LYS A 29 -3.26 -2.27 9.69
C LYS A 29 -2.27 -1.74 8.66
N VAL A 30 -2.77 -1.35 7.50
CA VAL A 30 -1.98 -0.82 6.38
C VAL A 30 -2.35 0.64 6.14
N LEU A 31 -1.34 1.47 5.93
CA LEU A 31 -1.53 2.85 5.48
C LEU A 31 -1.49 2.88 3.94
N PHE A 32 -2.49 3.49 3.32
CA PHE A 32 -2.44 3.88 1.91
C PHE A 32 -2.05 5.35 1.82
N VAL A 33 -1.02 5.65 1.03
CA VAL A 33 -0.57 7.03 0.78
C VAL A 33 -0.86 7.38 -0.67
N VAL A 34 -1.74 8.36 -0.87
CA VAL A 34 -2.28 8.77 -2.16
C VAL A 34 -1.82 10.19 -2.48
N THR A 35 -1.63 10.52 -3.76
CA THR A 35 -1.24 11.85 -4.20
C THR A 35 -2.30 12.91 -3.86
N SER A 36 -1.86 14.16 -3.65
CA SER A 36 -2.72 15.36 -3.63
C SER A 36 -2.61 16.18 -4.92
N HIS A 37 -1.79 15.73 -5.89
CA HIS A 37 -1.48 16.48 -7.11
C HIS A 37 -2.51 16.22 -8.22
N ASP A 38 -3.05 17.30 -8.83
CA ASP A 38 -4.17 17.23 -9.77
C ASP A 38 -3.88 17.77 -11.18
N LYS A 39 -2.62 18.16 -11.48
CA LYS A 39 -2.25 18.75 -12.77
C LYS A 39 -1.29 17.86 -13.54
N LEU A 40 -1.62 17.56 -14.80
CA LEU A 40 -0.75 16.80 -15.69
C LEU A 40 0.28 17.72 -16.36
N GLY A 41 1.31 18.08 -15.60
CA GLY A 41 2.34 19.01 -16.07
C GLY A 41 1.73 20.34 -16.54
N ASN A 42 2.17 20.82 -17.72
CA ASN A 42 1.71 22.06 -18.33
C ASN A 42 0.69 21.82 -19.47
N THR A 43 0.07 20.65 -19.53
CA THR A 43 -0.88 20.29 -20.61
C THR A 43 -2.23 20.97 -20.49
N GLY A 44 -2.57 21.45 -19.29
CA GLY A 44 -3.93 21.90 -18.94
C GLY A 44 -4.89 20.77 -18.55
N GLU A 45 -4.46 19.51 -18.68
CA GLU A 45 -5.25 18.34 -18.27
C GLU A 45 -5.10 18.05 -16.78
N LYS A 46 -6.05 17.29 -16.25
CA LYS A 46 -6.04 16.80 -14.88
C LYS A 46 -5.36 15.44 -14.79
N THR A 47 -4.85 15.13 -13.60
CA THR A 47 -4.36 13.82 -13.16
C THR A 47 -4.71 13.58 -11.69
N GLY A 48 -4.26 12.52 -11.13
CA GLY A 48 -4.49 12.13 -9.74
C GLY A 48 -3.97 10.73 -9.48
N PHE A 49 -4.62 10.02 -8.57
CA PHE A 49 -4.40 8.59 -8.44
C PHE A 49 -5.24 7.81 -9.46
N TRP A 50 -4.76 6.64 -9.86
CA TRP A 50 -5.49 5.74 -10.74
C TRP A 50 -6.46 4.87 -9.91
N THR A 51 -7.75 4.87 -10.25
CA THR A 51 -8.81 4.24 -9.44
C THR A 51 -8.55 2.76 -9.15
N GLU A 52 -8.18 1.96 -10.17
CA GLU A 52 -7.88 0.53 -10.00
C GLU A 52 -6.73 0.29 -9.03
N GLU A 53 -5.73 1.17 -9.01
CA GLU A 53 -4.53 1.02 -8.19
C GLU A 53 -4.78 1.30 -6.71
N LEU A 54 -5.89 1.96 -6.39
CA LEU A 54 -6.40 2.07 -5.03
C LEU A 54 -7.42 0.97 -4.75
N ALA A 55 -8.39 0.76 -5.65
CA ALA A 55 -9.53 -0.12 -5.43
C ALA A 55 -9.12 -1.59 -5.27
N ALA A 56 -8.38 -2.14 -6.24
CA ALA A 56 -7.99 -3.55 -6.21
C ALA A 56 -7.17 -3.94 -4.97
N PRO A 57 -6.10 -3.19 -4.59
CA PRO A 57 -5.37 -3.46 -3.36
C PRO A 57 -6.20 -3.23 -2.09
N TYR A 58 -7.05 -2.20 -2.10
CA TYR A 58 -7.90 -1.90 -0.96
C TYR A 58 -8.83 -3.07 -0.64
N TYR A 59 -9.54 -3.59 -1.64
CA TYR A 59 -10.46 -4.70 -1.44
C TYR A 59 -9.76 -6.03 -1.22
N GLU A 60 -8.64 -6.30 -1.89
CA GLU A 60 -7.84 -7.50 -1.64
C GLU A 60 -7.39 -7.59 -0.17
N LEU A 61 -7.01 -6.47 0.45
CA LEU A 61 -6.60 -6.43 1.85
C LEU A 61 -7.80 -6.39 2.81
N LEU A 62 -8.83 -5.57 2.51
CA LEU A 62 -10.01 -5.41 3.34
C LEU A 62 -10.76 -6.74 3.53
N ASP A 63 -10.97 -7.47 2.44
CA ASP A 63 -11.67 -8.76 2.44
C ASP A 63 -10.91 -9.87 3.20
N LYS A 64 -9.63 -9.63 3.49
CA LYS A 64 -8.78 -10.49 4.35
C LYS A 64 -8.68 -9.97 5.79
N GLY A 65 -9.51 -8.99 6.16
CA GLY A 65 -9.59 -8.46 7.53
C GLY A 65 -8.45 -7.52 7.91
N VAL A 66 -7.79 -6.89 6.93
CA VAL A 66 -6.78 -5.85 7.17
C VAL A 66 -7.49 -4.51 7.33
N ALA A 67 -7.17 -3.77 8.39
CA ALA A 67 -7.62 -2.38 8.54
C ALA A 67 -6.81 -1.46 7.62
N ILE A 68 -7.47 -0.47 7.02
CA ILE A 68 -6.84 0.44 6.09
C ILE A 68 -7.17 1.89 6.46
N ASP A 69 -6.14 2.69 6.67
CA ASP A 69 -6.24 4.14 6.70
C ASP A 69 -5.68 4.73 5.39
N ILE A 70 -6.14 5.93 5.05
CA ILE A 70 -5.67 6.65 3.86
C ILE A 70 -5.11 8.00 4.28
N ALA A 71 -3.95 8.36 3.74
CA ALA A 71 -3.32 9.66 3.93
C ALA A 71 -2.92 10.25 2.58
N THR A 72 -2.84 11.59 2.54
CA THR A 72 -2.34 12.34 1.40
C THR A 72 -1.42 13.45 1.90
N PRO A 73 -0.52 14.00 1.09
CA PRO A 73 0.35 15.12 1.51
C PRO A 73 -0.42 16.28 2.16
N GLN A 74 -1.59 16.64 1.62
CA GLN A 74 -2.37 17.78 2.08
C GLN A 74 -3.51 17.41 3.04
N GLY A 75 -3.90 16.13 3.13
CA GLY A 75 -5.14 15.69 3.75
C GLY A 75 -6.36 15.99 2.88
N GLY A 76 -7.54 15.52 3.29
CA GLY A 76 -8.79 15.72 2.55
C GLY A 76 -8.91 14.87 1.29
N GLN A 77 -9.72 15.32 0.32
CA GLN A 77 -10.05 14.55 -0.89
C GLN A 77 -8.87 14.50 -1.88
N PRO A 78 -8.30 13.32 -2.18
CA PRO A 78 -7.32 13.18 -3.25
C PRO A 78 -7.99 13.33 -4.63
N PRO A 79 -7.27 13.86 -5.64
CA PRO A 79 -7.76 13.89 -7.00
C PRO A 79 -7.70 12.50 -7.63
N ILE A 80 -8.74 12.16 -8.40
CA ILE A 80 -8.77 10.96 -9.24
C ILE A 80 -8.27 11.35 -10.64
N ASP A 81 -7.46 10.50 -11.26
CA ASP A 81 -7.10 10.67 -12.66
C ASP A 81 -8.33 10.43 -13.55
N PRO A 82 -8.79 11.41 -14.35
CA PRO A 82 -10.01 11.24 -15.15
C PRO A 82 -9.94 10.08 -16.15
N LYS A 83 -8.73 9.72 -16.62
CA LYS A 83 -8.55 8.58 -17.55
C LYS A 83 -8.81 7.24 -16.86
N SER A 84 -8.67 7.17 -15.53
CA SER A 84 -8.97 5.96 -14.77
C SER A 84 -10.47 5.72 -14.56
N GLU A 85 -11.30 6.74 -14.83
CA GLU A 85 -12.76 6.66 -14.78
C GLU A 85 -13.38 6.36 -16.15
N ASP A 86 -12.54 6.20 -17.22
CA ASP A 86 -13.03 5.81 -18.54
C ASP A 86 -13.67 4.40 -18.45
N PRO A 87 -14.82 4.16 -19.08
CA PRO A 87 -15.48 2.87 -19.08
C PRO A 87 -14.60 1.71 -19.55
N THR A 88 -13.60 1.97 -20.40
CA THR A 88 -12.64 0.94 -20.87
C THR A 88 -11.63 0.55 -19.80
N ALA A 89 -11.43 1.36 -18.76
CA ALA A 89 -10.59 1.07 -17.62
C ALA A 89 -11.35 0.37 -16.47
N ALA A 90 -12.66 0.19 -16.62
CA ALA A 90 -13.51 -0.36 -15.57
C ALA A 90 -13.21 -1.83 -15.27
N THR A 91 -13.06 -2.15 -13.99
CA THR A 91 -12.91 -3.51 -13.45
C THR A 91 -14.01 -3.79 -12.43
N GLU A 92 -14.08 -5.01 -11.89
CA GLU A 92 -15.01 -5.32 -10.79
C GLU A 92 -14.64 -4.53 -9.52
N ASP A 93 -13.34 -4.29 -9.27
CA ASP A 93 -12.88 -3.54 -8.10
C ASP A 93 -13.19 -2.03 -8.24
N THR A 94 -13.07 -1.43 -9.45
CA THR A 94 -13.47 -0.03 -9.68
C THR A 94 -14.99 0.16 -9.60
N LYS A 95 -15.79 -0.77 -10.10
CA LYS A 95 -17.26 -0.75 -9.94
C LYS A 95 -17.66 -0.83 -8.46
N ARG A 96 -16.96 -1.66 -7.69
CA ARG A 96 -17.16 -1.75 -6.23
C ARG A 96 -16.79 -0.44 -5.54
N PHE A 97 -15.69 0.20 -5.96
CA PHE A 97 -15.24 1.51 -5.48
C PHE A 97 -16.32 2.59 -5.69
N ASP A 98 -16.91 2.67 -6.88
CA ASP A 98 -17.95 3.66 -7.21
C ASP A 98 -19.21 3.52 -6.33
N ALA A 99 -19.51 2.30 -5.90
CA ALA A 99 -20.66 1.98 -5.04
C ALA A 99 -20.35 2.06 -3.54
N ASP A 100 -19.06 2.12 -3.13
CA ASP A 100 -18.66 2.07 -1.71
C ASP A 100 -18.69 3.45 -1.06
N THR A 101 -19.86 3.81 -0.53
CA THR A 101 -20.06 5.10 0.17
C THR A 101 -19.16 5.27 1.40
N GLN A 102 -18.72 4.17 2.04
CA GLN A 102 -17.83 4.25 3.20
C GLN A 102 -16.40 4.59 2.78
N LEU A 103 -15.89 3.97 1.71
CA LEU A 103 -14.59 4.30 1.15
C LEU A 103 -14.57 5.72 0.59
N LEU A 104 -15.62 6.13 -0.15
CA LEU A 104 -15.74 7.49 -0.67
C LEU A 104 -15.77 8.54 0.46
N ALA A 105 -16.46 8.27 1.56
CA ALA A 105 -16.45 9.14 2.75
C ALA A 105 -15.05 9.18 3.43
N LYS A 106 -14.32 8.06 3.45
CA LYS A 106 -12.94 7.99 3.95
C LYS A 106 -11.99 8.81 3.08
N LEU A 107 -12.13 8.76 1.76
CA LEU A 107 -11.33 9.55 0.80
C LEU A 107 -11.57 11.05 0.96
N LYS A 108 -12.81 11.49 1.22
CA LYS A 108 -13.09 12.91 1.50
C LYS A 108 -12.35 13.46 2.73
N ASN A 109 -11.94 12.58 3.65
CA ASN A 109 -11.36 12.92 4.94
C ASN A 109 -10.04 12.18 5.18
N THR A 110 -9.15 12.13 4.18
CA THR A 110 -7.84 11.49 4.35
C THR A 110 -7.00 12.23 5.39
N LYS A 111 -6.14 11.49 6.07
CA LYS A 111 -5.17 12.07 7.01
C LYS A 111 -4.15 12.91 6.27
N LYS A 112 -3.68 13.99 6.90
CA LYS A 112 -2.51 14.69 6.40
C LYS A 112 -1.26 13.85 6.68
N LEU A 113 -0.43 13.65 5.66
CA LEU A 113 0.74 12.75 5.75
C LEU A 113 1.71 13.15 6.86
N ALA A 114 1.88 14.45 7.11
CA ALA A 114 2.73 14.96 8.18
C ALA A 114 2.26 14.55 9.60
N ASP A 115 0.98 14.18 9.77
CA ASP A 115 0.41 13.78 11.07
C ASP A 115 0.44 12.26 11.28
N VAL A 116 0.91 11.50 10.29
CA VAL A 116 0.97 10.02 10.31
C VAL A 116 2.18 9.55 11.11
N LYS A 117 1.96 8.54 11.96
CA LYS A 117 3.03 7.85 12.69
C LYS A 117 3.19 6.43 12.13
N GLU A 118 4.40 6.08 11.71
CA GLU A 118 4.74 4.75 11.20
C GLU A 118 4.37 3.64 12.20
N SER A 119 4.53 3.92 13.52
CA SER A 119 4.23 2.96 14.60
C SER A 119 2.79 2.46 14.63
N ASP A 120 1.85 3.20 14.04
CA ASP A 120 0.42 2.88 14.03
C ASP A 120 0.04 1.82 12.97
N TYR A 121 1.00 1.42 12.12
CA TYR A 121 0.76 0.56 10.96
C TYR A 121 1.75 -0.58 10.85
N ASP A 122 1.33 -1.68 10.22
CA ASP A 122 2.17 -2.86 9.93
C ASP A 122 2.86 -2.77 8.57
N ALA A 123 2.33 -1.96 7.64
CA ALA A 123 2.87 -1.75 6.30
C ALA A 123 2.35 -0.44 5.69
N VAL A 124 2.97 -0.02 4.57
CA VAL A 124 2.49 1.08 3.74
C VAL A 124 2.34 0.64 2.29
N PHE A 125 1.28 1.14 1.63
CA PHE A 125 0.98 0.93 0.22
C PHE A 125 0.80 2.28 -0.48
N TYR A 126 1.43 2.44 -1.63
CA TYR A 126 1.34 3.63 -2.48
C TYR A 126 0.64 3.28 -3.80
N PRO A 127 -0.64 3.63 -4.00
CA PRO A 127 -1.25 3.65 -5.33
C PRO A 127 -0.53 4.64 -6.24
N GLY A 128 -0.55 4.40 -7.55
CA GLY A 128 0.03 5.32 -8.51
C GLY A 128 -1.01 6.21 -9.19
N GLY A 129 -1.04 6.22 -10.50
CA GLY A 129 -1.46 7.32 -11.34
C GLY A 129 -0.29 8.28 -11.54
N HIS A 130 -0.40 9.31 -12.37
CA HIS A 130 0.74 10.19 -12.66
C HIS A 130 1.04 11.20 -11.52
N GLY A 131 0.05 11.55 -10.69
CA GLY A 131 0.21 12.54 -9.61
C GLY A 131 1.45 12.36 -8.71
N PRO A 132 1.80 11.13 -8.26
CA PRO A 132 2.97 10.86 -7.44
C PRO A 132 4.31 11.37 -7.99
N LEU A 133 4.44 11.54 -9.31
CA LEU A 133 5.66 12.08 -9.94
C LEU A 133 5.94 13.53 -9.55
N TRP A 134 4.92 14.30 -9.20
CA TRP A 134 5.06 15.73 -8.87
C TRP A 134 5.13 16.00 -7.38
N ASP A 135 4.22 15.42 -6.58
CA ASP A 135 4.18 15.72 -5.15
C ASP A 135 4.94 14.69 -4.31
N LEU A 136 4.55 13.41 -4.36
CA LEU A 136 5.12 12.39 -3.49
C LEU A 136 6.60 12.13 -3.76
N ALA A 137 7.06 12.26 -5.01
CA ALA A 137 8.47 12.08 -5.37
C ALA A 137 9.42 13.08 -4.66
N THR A 138 8.89 14.20 -4.18
CA THR A 138 9.67 15.25 -3.49
C THR A 138 9.21 15.51 -2.06
N ASP A 139 8.14 14.84 -1.59
CA ASP A 139 7.61 15.00 -0.22
C ASP A 139 8.55 14.36 0.80
N THR A 140 9.10 15.19 1.69
CA THR A 140 10.05 14.75 2.72
C THR A 140 9.38 13.91 3.81
N ASN A 141 8.08 14.12 4.11
CA ASN A 141 7.34 13.29 5.07
C ASN A 141 7.13 11.89 4.49
N SER A 142 6.82 11.79 3.17
CA SER A 142 6.72 10.50 2.47
C SER A 142 8.05 9.74 2.50
N SER A 143 9.16 10.41 2.18
CA SER A 143 10.49 9.79 2.20
C SER A 143 10.87 9.31 3.60
N ALA A 144 10.67 10.14 4.64
CA ALA A 144 10.96 9.77 6.03
C ALA A 144 10.08 8.63 6.53
N LEU A 145 8.81 8.61 6.10
CA LEU A 145 7.87 7.55 6.46
C LEU A 145 8.31 6.20 5.88
N ILE A 146 8.69 6.16 4.60
CA ILE A 146 9.20 4.94 3.94
C ILE A 146 10.49 4.45 4.61
N GLU A 147 11.42 5.37 4.90
CA GLU A 147 12.65 5.05 5.64
C GLU A 147 12.34 4.41 7.00
N ALA A 148 11.38 4.97 7.75
CA ALA A 148 10.96 4.45 9.04
C ALA A 148 10.35 3.03 8.91
N PHE A 149 9.41 2.81 7.98
CA PHE A 149 8.85 1.47 7.73
C PHE A 149 9.93 0.45 7.39
N TYR A 150 10.81 0.80 6.46
CA TYR A 150 11.87 -0.12 6.01
C TYR A 150 12.87 -0.44 7.12
N THR A 151 13.30 0.56 7.88
CA THR A 151 14.21 0.41 9.03
C THR A 151 13.59 -0.45 10.14
N ASN A 152 12.31 -0.27 10.41
CA ASN A 152 11.54 -1.05 11.39
C ASN A 152 11.08 -2.41 10.85
N LYS A 153 11.65 -2.87 9.72
CA LYS A 153 11.36 -4.17 9.11
C LYS A 153 9.89 -4.35 8.71
N LYS A 154 9.19 -3.27 8.38
CA LYS A 154 7.83 -3.30 7.86
C LYS A 154 7.84 -3.20 6.33
N PRO A 155 6.99 -3.96 5.61
CA PRO A 155 6.96 -3.92 4.16
C PRO A 155 6.44 -2.60 3.61
N VAL A 156 6.99 -2.22 2.46
CA VAL A 156 6.63 -1.03 1.68
C VAL A 156 6.27 -1.46 0.26
N ALA A 157 5.09 -1.07 -0.21
CA ALA A 157 4.53 -1.53 -1.47
C ALA A 157 4.12 -0.36 -2.38
N PHE A 158 4.37 -0.51 -3.68
CA PHE A 158 4.17 0.52 -4.68
C PHE A 158 3.64 -0.08 -5.98
N VAL A 159 2.90 0.70 -6.77
CA VAL A 159 2.45 0.28 -8.10
C VAL A 159 2.51 1.43 -9.10
N CYS A 160 2.77 1.12 -10.37
CA CYS A 160 2.73 2.05 -11.50
C CYS A 160 3.77 3.19 -11.34
N HIS A 161 3.33 4.46 -11.20
CA HIS A 161 4.23 5.59 -11.00
C HIS A 161 4.61 5.85 -9.53
N SER A 162 3.95 5.22 -8.56
CA SER A 162 4.26 5.49 -7.15
C SER A 162 5.67 5.12 -6.70
N PRO A 163 6.44 4.19 -7.35
CA PRO A 163 7.86 4.02 -7.04
C PRO A 163 8.70 5.29 -7.24
N ALA A 164 8.17 6.35 -7.86
CA ALA A 164 8.81 7.66 -7.97
C ALA A 164 9.21 8.25 -6.60
N VAL A 165 8.46 7.94 -5.55
CA VAL A 165 8.79 8.39 -4.19
C VAL A 165 10.14 7.85 -3.72
N LEU A 166 10.56 6.69 -4.25
CA LEU A 166 11.83 6.04 -3.91
C LEU A 166 13.05 6.76 -4.46
N LYS A 167 12.86 7.70 -5.41
CA LYS A 167 13.94 8.49 -6.02
C LYS A 167 14.80 9.20 -4.98
N ASN A 168 14.21 9.64 -3.87
CA ASN A 168 14.89 10.40 -2.83
C ASN A 168 15.01 9.66 -1.49
N VAL A 169 14.47 8.43 -1.38
CA VAL A 169 14.54 7.66 -0.13
C VAL A 169 15.92 7.06 0.07
N LYS A 170 16.48 7.33 1.25
CA LYS A 170 17.78 6.77 1.67
C LYS A 170 17.60 6.01 2.99
N VAL A 171 18.36 4.92 3.11
CA VAL A 171 18.48 4.15 4.36
C VAL A 171 19.97 4.01 4.65
N ASN A 172 20.39 4.42 5.85
CA ASN A 172 21.81 4.46 6.23
C ASN A 172 22.68 5.26 5.25
N GLY A 173 22.14 6.33 4.65
CA GLY A 173 22.85 7.22 3.71
C GLY A 173 22.89 6.76 2.25
N GLU A 174 22.50 5.52 1.95
CA GLU A 174 22.43 4.96 0.60
C GLU A 174 20.99 4.97 0.06
N PHE A 175 20.82 5.11 -1.27
CA PHE A 175 19.48 4.98 -1.86
C PHE A 175 18.88 3.61 -1.54
N LEU A 176 17.64 3.60 -1.07
CA LEU A 176 16.93 2.37 -0.70
C LEU A 176 16.89 1.36 -1.86
N VAL A 177 16.78 1.85 -3.09
CA VAL A 177 16.67 1.04 -4.30
C VAL A 177 18.02 0.50 -4.80
N LYS A 178 19.16 0.98 -4.28
CA LYS A 178 20.50 0.56 -4.73
C LYS A 178 20.68 -0.95 -4.57
N GLY A 179 20.94 -1.63 -5.69
CA GLY A 179 21.11 -3.08 -5.74
C GLY A 179 19.81 -3.87 -5.59
N LYS A 180 18.65 -3.23 -5.47
CA LYS A 180 17.35 -3.88 -5.34
C LYS A 180 16.74 -4.20 -6.70
N LYS A 181 16.06 -5.35 -6.78
CA LYS A 181 15.17 -5.67 -7.89
C LYS A 181 13.90 -4.86 -7.76
N ILE A 182 13.52 -4.16 -8.82
CA ILE A 182 12.37 -3.26 -8.80
C ILE A 182 11.67 -3.23 -10.16
N THR A 183 10.41 -2.87 -10.16
CA THR A 183 9.63 -2.50 -11.34
C THR A 183 8.81 -1.25 -11.06
N GLY A 184 8.19 -0.71 -12.07
CA GLY A 184 7.28 0.43 -12.03
C GLY A 184 6.80 0.71 -13.44
N PHE A 185 6.07 1.81 -13.66
CA PHE A 185 5.62 2.20 -14.99
C PHE A 185 6.82 2.40 -15.91
N SER A 186 6.80 1.69 -17.05
CA SER A 186 7.97 1.61 -17.92
C SER A 186 8.03 2.76 -18.92
N ASN A 187 9.24 2.99 -19.47
CA ASN A 187 9.42 3.99 -20.53
C ASN A 187 8.58 3.68 -21.77
N THR A 188 8.35 2.40 -22.07
CA THR A 188 7.52 1.99 -23.21
C THR A 188 6.04 2.27 -22.95
N GLU A 189 5.56 2.05 -21.74
CA GLU A 189 4.19 2.41 -21.33
C GLU A 189 4.00 3.92 -21.30
N GLU A 190 5.00 4.70 -20.81
CA GLU A 190 4.96 6.16 -20.82
C GLU A 190 4.88 6.73 -22.25
N ALA A 191 5.65 6.14 -23.18
CA ALA A 191 5.59 6.49 -24.59
C ALA A 191 4.24 6.11 -25.22
N ALA A 192 3.67 4.97 -24.86
CA ALA A 192 2.39 4.52 -25.38
C ALA A 192 1.22 5.42 -24.96
N VAL A 193 1.29 6.05 -23.76
CA VAL A 193 0.30 7.05 -23.33
C VAL A 193 0.62 8.49 -23.79
N GLY A 194 1.76 8.68 -24.50
CA GLY A 194 2.15 9.97 -25.08
C GLY A 194 2.67 10.99 -24.07
N LEU A 195 3.16 10.57 -22.90
CA LEU A 195 3.53 11.47 -21.80
C LEU A 195 5.04 11.55 -21.53
N THR A 196 5.89 10.93 -22.36
CA THR A 196 7.36 10.92 -22.23
C THR A 196 7.93 12.33 -21.99
N ASP A 197 7.44 13.33 -22.73
CA ASP A 197 7.93 14.71 -22.66
C ASP A 197 7.09 15.60 -21.69
N VAL A 198 6.07 15.02 -21.05
CA VAL A 198 5.18 15.73 -20.12
C VAL A 198 5.58 15.47 -18.66
N VAL A 199 5.94 14.23 -18.34
CA VAL A 199 6.34 13.85 -16.98
C VAL A 199 7.63 14.54 -16.55
N PRO A 200 7.79 14.91 -15.27
CA PRO A 200 8.98 15.64 -14.81
C PRO A 200 10.28 14.81 -14.91
N PHE A 201 10.15 13.51 -14.99
CA PHE A 201 11.24 12.55 -15.24
C PHE A 201 10.64 11.18 -15.59
N LEU A 202 11.37 10.39 -16.34
CA LEU A 202 11.03 9.00 -16.62
C LEU A 202 11.35 8.12 -15.40
N LEU A 203 10.35 7.44 -14.87
CA LEU A 203 10.46 6.63 -13.65
C LEU A 203 11.52 5.54 -13.77
N GLU A 204 11.46 4.73 -14.85
CA GLU A 204 12.43 3.66 -15.12
C GLU A 204 13.87 4.19 -15.07
N ASN A 205 14.14 5.33 -15.73
CA ASN A 205 15.47 5.95 -15.76
C ASN A 205 15.90 6.43 -14.35
N ALA A 206 15.01 7.06 -13.60
CA ALA A 206 15.30 7.58 -12.27
C ALA A 206 15.66 6.46 -11.28
N LEU A 207 14.95 5.34 -11.33
CA LEU A 207 15.23 4.19 -10.47
C LEU A 207 16.57 3.52 -10.83
N GLN A 208 16.86 3.35 -12.13
CA GLN A 208 18.14 2.83 -12.62
C GLN A 208 19.31 3.75 -12.25
N ALA A 209 19.14 5.06 -12.36
CA ALA A 209 20.17 6.04 -11.98
C ALA A 209 20.52 5.96 -10.48
N ASN A 210 19.59 5.56 -9.64
CA ASN A 210 19.81 5.32 -8.21
C ASN A 210 20.34 3.91 -7.90
N GLY A 211 20.73 3.14 -8.93
CA GLY A 211 21.36 1.83 -8.79
C GLY A 211 20.40 0.66 -8.64
N ALA A 212 19.12 0.81 -8.96
CA ALA A 212 18.17 -0.29 -8.97
C ALA A 212 18.41 -1.25 -10.14
N THR A 213 18.16 -2.55 -9.93
CA THR A 213 18.03 -3.56 -10.98
C THR A 213 16.58 -3.57 -11.45
N TYR A 214 16.29 -2.71 -12.43
CA TYR A 214 14.95 -2.57 -12.97
C TYR A 214 14.61 -3.72 -13.93
N SER A 215 13.36 -4.23 -13.84
CA SER A 215 12.85 -5.26 -14.75
C SER A 215 11.38 -4.98 -15.10
N LYS A 216 10.98 -5.41 -16.29
CA LYS A 216 9.61 -5.28 -16.81
C LYS A 216 9.23 -6.47 -17.67
N VAL A 217 7.93 -6.62 -17.89
CA VAL A 217 7.36 -7.49 -18.91
C VAL A 217 6.73 -6.64 -20.02
N ALA A 218 6.04 -7.26 -20.97
CA ALA A 218 5.32 -6.54 -22.01
C ALA A 218 4.34 -5.51 -21.40
N ASP A 219 4.15 -4.40 -22.08
CA ASP A 219 3.29 -3.31 -21.65
C ASP A 219 1.89 -3.82 -21.28
N TRP A 220 1.33 -3.27 -20.23
CA TRP A 220 -0.02 -3.56 -19.68
C TRP A 220 -0.19 -4.98 -19.12
N GLN A 221 0.85 -5.84 -19.13
CA GLN A 221 0.77 -7.14 -18.46
C GLN A 221 1.03 -7.00 -16.96
N PRO A 222 0.32 -7.80 -16.12
CA PRO A 222 0.54 -7.76 -14.67
C PRO A 222 1.93 -8.30 -14.33
N TYR A 223 2.72 -7.48 -13.63
CA TYR A 223 4.05 -7.85 -13.18
C TYR A 223 4.39 -7.19 -11.85
N ALA A 224 4.84 -7.95 -10.87
CA ALA A 224 5.26 -7.44 -9.58
C ALA A 224 6.54 -8.11 -9.10
N VAL A 225 7.45 -7.29 -8.60
CA VAL A 225 8.74 -7.68 -8.04
C VAL A 225 8.71 -7.53 -6.52
N GLU A 226 9.33 -8.47 -5.83
CA GLU A 226 9.55 -8.45 -4.40
C GLU A 226 11.05 -8.63 -4.13
N ASP A 227 11.64 -7.69 -3.39
CA ASP A 227 13.02 -7.76 -2.93
C ASP A 227 13.08 -7.43 -1.43
N GLY A 228 13.02 -8.47 -0.62
CA GLY A 228 12.90 -8.33 0.83
C GLY A 228 11.59 -7.64 1.22
N LEU A 229 11.69 -6.46 1.82
CA LEU A 229 10.52 -5.67 2.27
C LEU A 229 9.95 -4.75 1.18
N LEU A 230 10.63 -4.63 0.05
CA LEU A 230 10.23 -3.76 -1.05
C LEU A 230 9.40 -4.57 -2.05
N ILE A 231 8.17 -4.12 -2.31
CA ILE A 231 7.25 -4.72 -3.28
C ILE A 231 6.86 -3.66 -4.30
N THR A 232 7.02 -3.95 -5.59
CA THR A 232 6.68 -3.01 -6.65
C THR A 232 5.92 -3.69 -7.77
N GLY A 233 4.95 -3.00 -8.36
CA GLY A 233 4.16 -3.43 -9.51
C GLY A 233 4.34 -2.49 -10.69
N GLN A 234 4.31 -3.03 -11.91
CA GLN A 234 4.65 -2.29 -13.13
C GLN A 234 3.58 -1.26 -13.51
N ASN A 235 2.30 -1.62 -13.46
CA ASN A 235 1.19 -0.88 -14.06
C ASN A 235 -0.13 -1.18 -13.33
N PRO A 236 -1.27 -0.59 -13.72
CA PRO A 236 -2.56 -0.83 -13.07
C PRO A 236 -2.95 -2.31 -12.97
N ALA A 237 -2.65 -3.12 -13.99
CA ALA A 237 -2.94 -4.56 -13.98
C ALA A 237 -2.16 -5.34 -12.90
N SER A 238 -1.11 -4.75 -12.35
CA SER A 238 -0.26 -5.33 -11.30
C SER A 238 -0.81 -5.11 -9.89
N SER A 239 -1.82 -4.25 -9.71
CA SER A 239 -2.26 -3.73 -8.41
C SER A 239 -2.65 -4.82 -7.42
N LYS A 240 -3.50 -5.75 -7.85
CA LYS A 240 -3.93 -6.89 -7.02
C LYS A 240 -2.77 -7.81 -6.64
N LEU A 241 -1.86 -8.06 -7.58
CA LEU A 241 -0.68 -8.91 -7.34
C LEU A 241 0.26 -8.30 -6.28
N VAL A 242 0.45 -6.97 -6.29
CA VAL A 242 1.21 -6.26 -5.26
C VAL A 242 0.56 -6.42 -3.88
N ALA A 243 -0.77 -6.25 -3.81
CA ALA A 243 -1.50 -6.43 -2.55
C ALA A 243 -1.41 -7.85 -2.00
N GLN A 244 -1.48 -8.87 -2.86
CA GLN A 244 -1.33 -10.29 -2.48
C GLN A 244 0.06 -10.58 -1.91
N LYS A 245 1.12 -10.03 -2.53
CA LYS A 245 2.48 -10.13 -1.99
C LYS A 245 2.59 -9.43 -0.64
N LEU A 246 2.03 -8.23 -0.50
CA LEU A 246 1.99 -7.50 0.77
C LEU A 246 1.27 -8.30 1.86
N LEU A 247 0.11 -8.87 1.55
CA LEU A 247 -0.66 -9.71 2.46
C LEU A 247 0.14 -10.94 2.92
N THR A 248 0.89 -11.56 2.01
CA THR A 248 1.78 -12.68 2.33
C THR A 248 2.83 -12.28 3.36
N GLN A 249 3.48 -11.12 3.17
CA GLN A 249 4.47 -10.60 4.13
C GLN A 249 3.84 -10.24 5.49
N LEU A 250 2.65 -9.63 5.50
CA LEU A 250 1.92 -9.32 6.73
C LEU A 250 1.59 -10.58 7.56
N ASN A 251 1.34 -11.70 6.89
CA ASN A 251 0.99 -12.97 7.52
C ASN A 251 2.22 -13.81 7.92
N SER A 252 3.38 -13.60 7.30
CA SER A 252 4.62 -14.33 7.62
C SER A 252 5.30 -13.83 8.90
N LYS A 253 5.01 -12.62 9.35
CA LYS A 253 5.52 -12.07 10.62
C LYS A 253 4.66 -12.59 11.78
N LYS A 254 5.18 -13.63 12.46
CA LYS A 254 4.67 -14.11 13.76
C LYS A 254 5.29 -13.34 14.91
#